data_0bb72c38a6eb97aff555dd35e3097030
#
_entry.id   0bb72c38a6eb97aff555dd35e3097030
#
_cell.length_a   1.000
_cell.length_b   1.000
_cell.length_c   1.000
_cell.angle_alpha   90.00
_cell.angle_beta   90.00
_cell.angle_gamma   90.00
#
_symmetry.space_group_name_H-M   'P 1'
#
loop_
_entity.id
_entity.type
_entity.pdbx_description
1 polymer ?
#
loop_
_entity_poly.entity_id
_entity_poly.type
_entity_poly.pdbx_seq_one_letter_code
_entity_poly.pdbx_strand_id
1 'polypeptide(L)'
;MAKKVAKLVKLQVVAGKASPAPPVGPALGQAGVNIMAFVKEFNERTAKQAGLVIPVEITVFEDRSFTFITKTPPAAVLLKKAAGIEKASGEPNKNKVAKVSRAKAQEIAQSKMQDLNAATLEAATDMIKGTARSMGVTVTE
;
A
#
# COMPACT_ATOMS: atom_id res chain seq x y z
N MET A 1 13.03 -25.13 13.95
CA MET A 1 14.19 -24.23 13.80
C MET A 1 13.81 -23.01 12.96
N ALA A 2 14.25 -21.85 13.35
CA ALA A 2 14.03 -20.64 12.54
C ALA A 2 14.84 -20.73 11.24
N LYS A 3 14.17 -20.54 10.11
CA LYS A 3 14.83 -20.50 8.80
C LYS A 3 15.57 -19.18 8.64
N LYS A 4 16.72 -19.22 8.02
CA LYS A 4 17.46 -18.00 7.74
C LYS A 4 16.83 -17.23 6.58
N VAL A 5 16.67 -15.94 6.78
CA VAL A 5 16.15 -15.04 5.74
C VAL A 5 17.27 -14.81 4.71
N ALA A 6 17.01 -15.20 3.47
CA ALA A 6 17.93 -14.95 2.36
C ALA A 6 17.72 -13.56 1.78
N LYS A 7 16.47 -13.12 1.64
CA LYS A 7 16.14 -11.85 1.04
C LYS A 7 14.77 -11.34 1.51
N LEU A 8 14.65 -10.03 1.60
CA LEU A 8 13.39 -9.36 1.88
C LEU A 8 12.99 -8.56 0.64
N VAL A 9 11.77 -8.78 0.15
CA VAL A 9 11.24 -8.10 -1.03
C VAL A 9 9.99 -7.32 -0.63
N LYS A 10 9.94 -6.04 -1.01
CA LYS A 10 8.78 -5.18 -0.77
C LYS A 10 8.17 -4.78 -2.11
N LEU A 11 6.88 -5.04 -2.28
CA LEU A 11 6.17 -4.76 -3.53
C LEU A 11 4.83 -4.07 -3.24
N GLN A 12 4.34 -3.36 -4.24
CA GLN A 12 2.97 -2.85 -4.25
C GLN A 12 2.23 -3.53 -5.40
N VAL A 13 1.17 -4.26 -5.09
CA VAL A 13 0.41 -5.05 -6.06
C VAL A 13 -1.08 -4.72 -5.93
N VAL A 14 -1.76 -4.63 -7.07
CA VAL A 14 -3.21 -4.41 -7.08
C VAL A 14 -3.90 -5.66 -6.53
N ALA A 15 -4.75 -5.48 -5.52
CA ALA A 15 -5.47 -6.57 -4.86
C ALA A 15 -6.32 -7.37 -5.86
N GLY A 16 -6.23 -8.69 -5.77
CA GLY A 16 -6.98 -9.59 -6.64
C GLY A 16 -6.48 -9.65 -8.08
N LYS A 17 -5.47 -8.87 -8.45
CA LYS A 17 -4.95 -8.79 -9.83
C LYS A 17 -3.45 -9.01 -9.92
N ALA A 18 -2.86 -9.70 -8.96
CA ALA A 18 -1.45 -10.06 -9.05
C ALA A 18 -1.23 -10.98 -10.28
N SER A 19 -0.16 -10.73 -11.00
CA SER A 19 0.20 -11.51 -12.19
C SER A 19 1.72 -11.68 -12.26
N PRO A 20 2.21 -12.65 -13.02
CA PRO A 20 3.65 -12.81 -13.23
C PRO A 20 4.31 -11.66 -13.99
N ALA A 21 3.51 -10.73 -14.52
CA ALA A 21 4.02 -9.56 -15.23
C ALA A 21 4.71 -8.58 -14.25
N PRO A 22 5.59 -7.68 -14.75
CA PRO A 22 6.19 -6.66 -13.88
C PRO A 22 5.13 -5.88 -13.09
N PRO A 23 5.40 -5.47 -11.84
CA PRO A 23 6.68 -5.60 -11.13
C PRO A 23 6.89 -6.90 -10.36
N VAL A 24 5.89 -7.79 -10.30
CA VAL A 24 5.92 -8.99 -9.45
C VAL A 24 6.92 -10.03 -9.98
N GLY A 25 6.83 -10.34 -11.27
CA GLY A 25 7.66 -11.38 -11.89
C GLY A 25 9.16 -11.18 -11.71
N PRO A 26 9.72 -10.06 -12.17
CA PRO A 26 11.15 -9.81 -12.04
C PRO A 26 11.65 -9.79 -10.59
N ALA A 27 10.89 -9.19 -9.68
CA ALA A 27 11.28 -9.09 -8.28
C ALA A 27 11.34 -10.47 -7.61
N LEU A 28 10.34 -11.30 -7.82
CA LEU A 28 10.29 -12.65 -7.26
C LEU A 28 11.23 -13.61 -7.98
N GLY A 29 11.39 -13.45 -9.28
CA GLY A 29 12.31 -14.25 -10.07
C GLY A 29 13.75 -14.10 -9.59
N GLN A 30 14.19 -12.88 -9.32
CA GLN A 30 15.51 -12.61 -8.77
C GLN A 30 15.69 -13.19 -7.36
N ALA A 31 14.61 -13.27 -6.62
CA ALA A 31 14.63 -13.86 -5.26
C ALA A 31 14.56 -15.39 -5.27
N GLY A 32 14.26 -16.00 -6.41
CA GLY A 32 14.16 -17.45 -6.53
C GLY A 32 12.85 -18.02 -5.98
N VAL A 33 11.82 -17.22 -5.88
CA VAL A 33 10.51 -17.61 -5.32
C VAL A 33 9.59 -18.11 -6.44
N ASN A 34 8.71 -19.07 -6.10
CA ASN A 34 7.67 -19.51 -7.03
C ASN A 34 6.62 -18.42 -7.21
N ILE A 35 6.66 -17.75 -8.35
CA ILE A 35 5.80 -16.61 -8.68
C ILE A 35 4.33 -17.01 -8.68
N MET A 36 4.00 -18.15 -9.28
CA MET A 36 2.61 -18.61 -9.40
C MET A 36 1.98 -18.92 -8.03
N ALA A 37 2.74 -19.53 -7.13
CA ALA A 37 2.27 -19.82 -5.78
C ALA A 37 1.96 -18.52 -5.03
N PHE A 38 2.84 -17.53 -5.14
CA PHE A 38 2.62 -16.21 -4.54
C PHE A 38 1.37 -15.53 -5.12
N VAL A 39 1.26 -15.48 -6.44
CA VAL A 39 0.14 -14.84 -7.13
C VAL A 39 -1.19 -15.44 -6.68
N LYS A 40 -1.29 -16.76 -6.64
CA LYS A 40 -2.50 -17.45 -6.24
C LYS A 40 -2.88 -17.12 -4.79
N GLU A 41 -1.95 -17.26 -3.87
CA GLU A 41 -2.17 -17.00 -2.46
C GLU A 41 -2.52 -15.53 -2.18
N PHE A 42 -1.80 -14.60 -2.82
CA PHE A 42 -2.07 -13.17 -2.70
C PHE A 42 -3.48 -12.83 -3.20
N ASN A 43 -3.85 -13.33 -4.38
CA ASN A 43 -5.17 -13.06 -4.94
C ASN A 43 -6.29 -13.61 -4.04
N GLU A 44 -6.12 -14.78 -3.45
CA GLU A 44 -7.08 -15.35 -2.50
C GLU A 44 -7.24 -14.48 -1.26
N ARG A 45 -6.12 -14.02 -0.68
CA ARG A 45 -6.13 -13.19 0.53
C ARG A 45 -6.68 -11.79 0.29
N THR A 46 -6.48 -11.25 -0.89
CA THR A 46 -6.86 -9.86 -1.21
C THR A 46 -8.13 -9.74 -2.05
N ALA A 47 -8.83 -10.84 -2.31
CA ALA A 47 -10.05 -10.84 -3.14
C ALA A 47 -11.10 -9.85 -2.62
N LYS A 48 -11.22 -9.70 -1.30
CA LYS A 48 -12.18 -8.78 -0.67
C LYS A 48 -11.82 -7.31 -0.84
N GLN A 49 -10.58 -7.02 -1.18
CA GLN A 49 -10.04 -5.66 -1.33
C GLN A 49 -9.69 -5.35 -2.79
N ALA A 50 -10.30 -6.07 -3.73
CA ALA A 50 -10.02 -5.91 -5.16
C ALA A 50 -10.14 -4.44 -5.59
N GLY A 51 -9.20 -4.01 -6.43
CA GLY A 51 -9.14 -2.64 -6.94
C GLY A 51 -8.28 -1.69 -6.12
N LEU A 52 -7.81 -2.09 -4.94
CA LEU A 52 -6.88 -1.30 -4.12
C LEU A 52 -5.46 -1.79 -4.32
N VAL A 53 -4.50 -0.87 -4.29
CA VAL A 53 -3.10 -1.23 -4.28
C VAL A 53 -2.72 -1.63 -2.86
N ILE A 54 -2.14 -2.80 -2.69
CA ILE A 54 -1.76 -3.31 -1.37
C ILE A 54 -0.25 -3.51 -1.31
N PRO A 55 0.43 -2.90 -0.32
CA PRO A 55 1.84 -3.16 -0.08
C PRO A 55 2.01 -4.58 0.46
N VAL A 56 2.96 -5.30 -0.09
CA VAL A 56 3.30 -6.66 0.34
C VAL A 56 4.76 -6.71 0.72
N GLU A 57 5.05 -7.27 1.87
CA GLU A 57 6.40 -7.54 2.31
C GLU A 57 6.61 -9.06 2.29
N ILE A 58 7.50 -9.52 1.42
CA ILE A 58 7.77 -10.92 1.19
C ILE A 58 9.12 -11.27 1.81
N THR A 59 9.14 -12.23 2.71
CA THR A 59 10.35 -12.75 3.30
C THR A 59 10.71 -14.05 2.61
N VAL A 60 11.87 -14.08 1.95
CA VAL A 60 12.39 -15.26 1.24
C VAL A 60 13.46 -15.93 2.10
N PHE A 61 13.33 -17.23 2.29
CA PHE A 61 14.27 -18.02 3.06
C PHE A 61 15.29 -18.73 2.16
N GLU A 62 16.38 -19.19 2.74
CA GLU A 62 17.46 -19.86 1.99
C GLU A 62 17.00 -21.13 1.28
N ASP A 63 15.97 -21.80 1.79
CA ASP A 63 15.39 -23.02 1.18
C ASP A 63 14.39 -22.71 0.05
N ARG A 64 14.32 -21.46 -0.40
CA ARG A 64 13.41 -20.96 -1.43
C ARG A 64 11.94 -20.94 -1.00
N SER A 65 11.65 -21.20 0.26
CA SER A 65 10.31 -20.94 0.79
C SER A 65 10.13 -19.45 1.05
N PHE A 66 8.89 -19.02 1.14
CA PHE A 66 8.59 -17.61 1.38
C PHE A 66 7.39 -17.46 2.30
N THR A 67 7.36 -16.34 3.01
CA THR A 67 6.16 -15.87 3.70
C THR A 67 5.92 -14.45 3.28
N PHE A 68 4.66 -14.01 3.32
CA PHE A 68 4.37 -12.62 2.99
C PHE A 68 3.31 -12.05 3.94
N ILE A 69 3.43 -10.74 4.14
CA ILE A 69 2.50 -9.96 4.96
C ILE A 69 1.91 -8.89 4.07
N THR A 70 0.57 -8.79 4.06
CA THR A 70 -0.12 -7.69 3.40
C THR A 70 -0.36 -6.59 4.41
N LYS A 71 -0.10 -5.35 4.00
CA LYS A 71 -0.33 -4.16 4.82
C LYS A 71 -1.57 -3.42 4.32
N THR A 72 -2.00 -2.41 5.07
CA THR A 72 -3.09 -1.55 4.62
C THR A 72 -2.70 -0.79 3.35
N PRO A 73 -3.66 -0.43 2.47
CA PRO A 73 -3.33 0.33 1.26
C PRO A 73 -2.57 1.62 1.58
N PRO A 74 -1.69 2.08 0.67
CA PRO A 74 -0.97 3.34 0.90
C PRO A 74 -1.93 4.51 1.10
N ALA A 75 -1.57 5.44 1.98
CA ALA A 75 -2.38 6.63 2.26
C ALA A 75 -2.72 7.40 0.97
N ALA A 76 -1.76 7.48 0.04
CA ALA A 76 -1.96 8.14 -1.25
C ALA A 76 -3.10 7.51 -2.06
N VAL A 77 -3.18 6.18 -2.08
CA VAL A 77 -4.25 5.46 -2.81
C VAL A 77 -5.61 5.72 -2.16
N LEU A 78 -5.67 5.67 -0.85
CA LEU A 78 -6.91 5.93 -0.11
C LEU A 78 -7.38 7.38 -0.30
N LEU A 79 -6.46 8.33 -0.28
CA LEU A 79 -6.76 9.74 -0.52
C LEU A 79 -7.28 9.99 -1.94
N LYS A 80 -6.66 9.37 -2.94
CA LYS A 80 -7.14 9.48 -4.33
C LYS A 80 -8.56 8.93 -4.47
N LYS A 81 -8.83 7.81 -3.85
CA LYS A 81 -10.17 7.20 -3.86
C LYS A 81 -11.19 8.09 -3.16
N ALA A 82 -10.85 8.64 -1.99
CA ALA A 82 -11.72 9.53 -1.24
C ALA A 82 -11.99 10.84 -1.98
N ALA A 83 -10.99 11.35 -2.70
CA ALA A 83 -11.11 12.58 -3.50
C ALA A 83 -11.75 12.36 -4.87
N GLY A 84 -11.90 11.10 -5.30
CA GLY A 84 -12.48 10.75 -6.60
C GLY A 84 -11.56 11.06 -7.78
N ILE A 85 -10.25 11.09 -7.58
CA ILE A 85 -9.26 11.36 -8.63
C ILE A 85 -8.42 10.11 -8.91
N GLU A 86 -7.98 9.97 -10.16
CA GLU A 86 -7.12 8.86 -10.56
C GLU A 86 -5.64 9.20 -10.39
N LYS A 87 -5.28 10.46 -10.60
CA LYS A 87 -3.89 10.90 -10.56
C LYS A 87 -3.73 12.15 -9.69
N ALA A 88 -2.73 12.12 -8.83
CA ALA A 88 -2.37 13.27 -8.00
C ALA A 88 -1.63 14.34 -8.82
N SER A 89 -1.47 15.52 -8.24
CA SER A 89 -0.77 16.63 -8.90
C SER A 89 0.73 16.34 -9.05
N GLY A 90 1.28 16.68 -10.21
CA GLY A 90 2.73 16.70 -10.43
C GLY A 90 3.41 17.91 -9.80
N GLU A 91 2.65 18.97 -9.52
CA GLU A 91 3.12 20.20 -8.89
C GLU A 91 2.25 20.56 -7.68
N PRO A 92 2.33 19.80 -6.58
CA PRO A 92 1.36 19.89 -5.47
C PRO A 92 1.38 21.24 -4.74
N ASN A 93 2.49 21.95 -4.78
CA ASN A 93 2.61 23.27 -4.16
C ASN A 93 1.96 24.39 -4.99
N LYS A 94 1.76 24.16 -6.28
CA LYS A 94 1.16 25.15 -7.21
C LYS A 94 -0.23 24.75 -7.65
N ASN A 95 -0.41 23.48 -8.03
CA ASN A 95 -1.65 22.95 -8.58
C ASN A 95 -2.35 22.04 -7.57
N LYS A 96 -3.44 22.50 -6.99
CA LYS A 96 -4.30 21.68 -6.13
C LYS A 96 -5.37 21.02 -7.00
N VAL A 97 -5.43 19.69 -6.99
CA VAL A 97 -6.30 18.91 -7.89
C VAL A 97 -7.60 18.47 -7.25
N ALA A 98 -7.68 18.42 -5.93
CA ALA A 98 -8.87 17.97 -5.23
C ALA A 98 -8.92 18.47 -3.78
N LYS A 99 -10.07 18.29 -3.15
CA LYS A 99 -10.29 18.61 -1.75
C LYS A 99 -10.89 17.39 -1.04
N VAL A 100 -10.45 17.14 0.18
CA VAL A 100 -10.97 16.05 1.02
C VAL A 100 -11.34 16.66 2.38
N SER A 101 -12.46 16.25 2.94
CA SER A 101 -12.87 16.72 4.25
C SER A 101 -11.99 16.12 5.35
N ARG A 102 -11.89 16.83 6.48
CA ARG A 102 -11.16 16.33 7.65
C ARG A 102 -11.73 14.99 8.14
N ALA A 103 -13.06 14.82 8.07
CA ALA A 103 -13.70 13.56 8.45
C ALA A 103 -13.19 12.38 7.62
N LYS A 104 -13.04 12.56 6.30
CA LYS A 104 -12.46 11.54 5.41
C LYS A 104 -11.00 11.24 5.77
N ALA A 105 -10.21 12.28 6.06
CA ALA A 105 -8.83 12.10 6.48
C ALA A 105 -8.75 11.31 7.80
N GLN A 106 -9.65 11.56 8.73
CA GLN A 106 -9.74 10.83 10.00
C GLN A 106 -10.12 9.36 9.77
N GLU A 107 -11.07 9.06 8.87
CA GLU A 107 -11.42 7.69 8.52
C GLU A 107 -10.23 6.92 7.95
N ILE A 108 -9.45 7.55 7.06
CA ILE A 108 -8.25 6.97 6.49
C ILE A 108 -7.21 6.73 7.60
N ALA A 109 -6.98 7.72 8.46
CA ALA A 109 -6.05 7.61 9.58
C ALA A 109 -6.44 6.46 10.51
N GLN A 110 -7.72 6.33 10.83
CA GLN A 110 -8.23 5.28 11.70
C GLN A 110 -8.01 3.88 11.10
N SER A 111 -8.25 3.73 9.81
CA SER A 111 -8.05 2.43 9.14
C SER A 111 -6.57 2.04 9.06
N LYS A 112 -5.66 3.02 9.13
CA LYS A 112 -4.21 2.78 9.07
C LYS A 112 -3.51 2.83 10.43
N MET A 113 -4.23 3.04 11.54
CA MET A 113 -3.62 3.16 12.87
C MET A 113 -2.67 2.01 13.23
N GLN A 114 -3.02 0.80 12.80
CA GLN A 114 -2.20 -0.39 13.05
C GLN A 114 -0.83 -0.31 12.38
N ASP A 115 -0.70 0.42 11.27
CA ASP A 115 0.55 0.56 10.50
C ASP A 115 1.26 1.87 10.75
N LEU A 116 0.60 2.82 11.43
CA LEU A 116 1.15 4.14 11.69
C LEU A 116 1.83 4.22 13.05
N ASN A 117 2.90 4.98 13.11
CA ASN A 117 3.59 5.29 14.37
C ASN A 117 3.01 6.56 14.99
N ALA A 118 1.71 6.54 15.24
CA ALA A 118 0.99 7.67 15.83
C ALA A 118 0.40 7.27 17.18
N ALA A 119 0.58 8.13 18.17
CA ALA A 119 0.06 7.89 19.52
C ALA A 119 -1.44 8.16 19.63
N THR A 120 -1.95 9.09 18.82
CA THR A 120 -3.37 9.49 18.85
C THR A 120 -3.94 9.55 17.44
N LEU A 121 -5.28 9.53 17.34
CA LEU A 121 -5.97 9.69 16.05
C LEU A 121 -5.68 11.05 15.41
N GLU A 122 -5.54 12.10 16.20
CA GLU A 122 -5.21 13.43 15.69
C GLU A 122 -3.82 13.45 15.04
N ALA A 123 -2.84 12.84 15.69
CA ALA A 123 -1.50 12.72 15.14
C ALA A 123 -1.51 11.91 13.82
N ALA A 124 -2.27 10.82 13.77
CA ALA A 124 -2.44 10.02 12.57
C ALA A 124 -3.10 10.84 11.45
N THR A 125 -4.13 11.64 11.78
CA THR A 125 -4.80 12.52 10.83
C THR A 125 -3.81 13.56 10.26
N ASP A 126 -2.94 14.11 11.08
CA ASP A 126 -1.92 15.05 10.62
C ASP A 126 -0.92 14.41 9.66
N MET A 127 -0.58 13.15 9.87
CA MET A 127 0.25 12.37 8.94
C MET A 127 -0.45 12.23 7.58
N ILE A 128 -1.74 11.94 7.59
CA ILE A 128 -2.55 11.83 6.36
C ILE A 128 -2.67 13.20 5.67
N LYS A 129 -2.85 14.28 6.42
CA LYS A 129 -2.85 15.64 5.86
C LYS A 129 -1.54 15.97 5.16
N GLY A 130 -0.41 15.59 5.74
CA GLY A 130 0.90 15.78 5.13
C GLY A 130 1.02 15.05 3.80
N THR A 131 0.56 13.81 3.74
CA THR A 131 0.52 13.02 2.50
C THR A 131 -0.39 13.69 1.46
N ALA A 132 -1.58 14.13 1.87
CA ALA A 132 -2.51 14.84 0.98
C ALA A 132 -1.88 16.11 0.40
N ARG A 133 -1.19 16.87 1.23
CA ARG A 133 -0.48 18.07 0.80
C ARG A 133 0.56 17.76 -0.27
N SER A 134 1.30 16.68 -0.11
CA SER A 134 2.30 16.24 -1.09
C SER A 134 1.69 15.79 -2.41
N MET A 135 0.39 15.48 -2.43
CA MET A 135 -0.35 15.05 -3.61
C MET A 135 -1.12 16.20 -4.28
N GLY A 136 -1.12 17.40 -3.71
CA GLY A 136 -1.94 18.50 -4.20
C GLY A 136 -3.41 18.36 -3.81
N VAL A 137 -3.71 17.59 -2.77
CA VAL A 137 -5.06 17.45 -2.21
C VAL A 137 -5.15 18.31 -0.95
N THR A 138 -6.14 19.19 -0.91
CA THR A 138 -6.38 20.07 0.24
C THR A 138 -7.33 19.39 1.21
N VAL A 139 -6.95 19.36 2.48
CA VAL A 139 -7.83 18.85 3.54
C VAL A 139 -8.59 20.05 4.13
N THR A 140 -9.92 20.01 4.02
CA THR A 140 -10.80 21.06 4.55
C THR A 140 -11.35 20.62 5.91
N GLU A 141 -11.66 21.57 6.75
CA GLU A 141 -12.29 21.32 8.04
C GLU A 141 -13.77 20.95 7.93
#